data_117d67ecbf41f641299f0898f86a8b9f
#
_entry.id   117d67ecbf41f641299f0898f86a8b9f
#
_cell.length_a   1.000
_cell.length_b   1.000
_cell.length_c   1.000
_cell.angle_alpha   90.00
_cell.angle_beta   90.00
_cell.angle_gamma   90.00
#
_symmetry.space_group_name_H-M   'P 1'
#
loop_
_entity.id
_entity.type
_entity.pdbx_description
1 polymer ?
#
loop_
_entity_poly.entity_id
_entity_poly.type
_entity_poly.pdbx_seq_one_letter_code
_entity_poly.pdbx_strand_id
1 'polypeptide(L)'
;MAGTTTQFVKRIRDIMRNDPGINGDAQRIEQLSWILFLKVYDDREQIWEIDQDDYESIIPEGMHWREWAEDNKDGKALTSDELLDFVNNKLLPTLKNITVTNETPISKAIVKDAFIDANNYMKNGVLLRQVVNVVDEVDFTDPKDRHLFGDIYE
;
A
#
# COMPACT_ATOMS: atom_id res chain seq x y z
N MET A 1 13.91 -4.81 -17.19
CA MET A 1 14.91 -5.69 -16.60
C MET A 1 14.29 -6.67 -15.61
N ALA A 2 14.32 -7.94 -15.99
CA ALA A 2 13.72 -9.00 -15.18
C ALA A 2 14.33 -9.08 -13.78
N GLY A 3 15.66 -8.80 -13.65
CA GLY A 3 16.36 -8.88 -12.39
C GLY A 3 15.84 -7.91 -11.33
N THR A 4 15.36 -6.74 -11.72
CA THR A 4 14.86 -5.75 -10.76
C THR A 4 13.55 -6.22 -10.12
N THR A 5 12.63 -6.78 -10.91
CA THR A 5 11.38 -7.33 -10.39
C THR A 5 11.65 -8.49 -9.45
N THR A 6 12.56 -9.40 -9.86
CA THR A 6 12.92 -10.56 -9.06
C THR A 6 13.52 -10.13 -7.72
N GLN A 7 14.41 -9.12 -7.73
CA GLN A 7 15.02 -8.61 -6.50
C GLN A 7 14.00 -7.98 -5.56
N PHE A 8 13.06 -7.22 -6.10
CA PHE A 8 12.01 -6.60 -5.31
C PHE A 8 11.16 -7.65 -4.58
N VAL A 9 10.66 -8.63 -5.33
CA VAL A 9 9.84 -9.69 -4.76
C VAL A 9 10.63 -10.50 -3.74
N LYS A 10 11.91 -10.80 -4.04
CA LYS A 10 12.76 -11.55 -3.13
C LYS A 10 12.99 -10.79 -1.82
N ARG A 11 13.28 -9.49 -1.89
CA ARG A 11 13.49 -8.66 -0.70
C ARG A 11 12.27 -8.70 0.21
N ILE A 12 11.09 -8.52 -0.36
CA ILE A 12 9.85 -8.54 0.41
C ILE A 12 9.61 -9.93 1.01
N ARG A 13 9.81 -10.97 0.22
CA ARG A 13 9.65 -12.35 0.70
C ARG A 13 10.59 -12.65 1.88
N ASP A 14 11.85 -12.23 1.75
CA ASP A 14 12.83 -12.47 2.80
C ASP A 14 12.47 -11.74 4.10
N ILE A 15 11.94 -10.53 4.00
CA ILE A 15 11.45 -9.80 5.18
C ILE A 15 10.27 -10.53 5.80
N MET A 16 9.30 -10.91 5.00
CA MET A 16 8.07 -11.54 5.50
C MET A 16 8.30 -12.91 6.13
N ARG A 17 9.34 -13.63 5.70
CA ARG A 17 9.67 -14.94 6.29
C ARG A 17 9.99 -14.87 7.78
N ASN A 18 10.47 -13.72 8.21
CA ASN A 18 10.83 -13.53 9.62
C ASN A 18 9.64 -13.13 10.48
N ASP A 19 8.48 -12.92 9.89
CA ASP A 19 7.28 -12.52 10.63
C ASP A 19 6.44 -13.75 10.97
N PRO A 20 6.14 -13.99 12.26
CA PRO A 20 5.38 -15.15 12.67
C PRO A 20 3.92 -15.16 12.22
N GLY A 21 3.41 -14.01 11.76
CA GLY A 21 2.04 -13.91 11.31
C GLY A 21 1.81 -14.34 9.86
N ILE A 22 2.89 -14.52 9.10
CA ILE A 22 2.78 -14.90 7.68
C ILE A 22 3.00 -16.41 7.54
N ASN A 23 2.01 -17.11 7.04
CA ASN A 23 2.05 -18.56 6.83
C ASN A 23 1.76 -18.88 5.36
N GLY A 24 2.82 -19.07 4.58
CA GLY A 24 2.70 -19.51 3.20
C GLY A 24 2.57 -18.41 2.17
N ASP A 25 2.62 -18.80 0.91
CA ASP A 25 2.66 -17.87 -0.22
C ASP A 25 1.37 -17.08 -0.40
N ALA A 26 0.22 -17.70 -0.14
CA ALA A 26 -1.07 -17.03 -0.28
C ALA A 26 -1.16 -15.80 0.65
N GLN A 27 -0.72 -15.96 1.89
CA GLN A 27 -0.74 -14.84 2.84
C GLN A 27 0.28 -13.77 2.48
N ARG A 28 1.44 -14.17 1.94
CA ARG A 28 2.43 -13.18 1.47
C ARG A 28 1.85 -12.32 0.35
N ILE A 29 1.18 -12.96 -0.60
CA ILE A 29 0.56 -12.25 -1.72
C ILE A 29 -0.54 -11.31 -1.24
N GLU A 30 -1.42 -11.79 -0.36
CA GLU A 30 -2.48 -10.96 0.20
C GLU A 30 -1.92 -9.78 0.98
N GLN A 31 -0.90 -10.01 1.79
CA GLN A 31 -0.25 -8.95 2.56
C GLN A 31 0.35 -7.88 1.65
N LEU A 32 1.02 -8.30 0.59
CA LEU A 32 1.64 -7.37 -0.35
C LEU A 32 0.59 -6.61 -1.17
N SER A 33 -0.52 -7.26 -1.50
CA SER A 33 -1.54 -6.69 -2.38
C SER A 33 -2.10 -5.37 -1.88
N TRP A 34 -2.52 -5.30 -0.60
CA TRP A 34 -3.09 -4.05 -0.11
C TRP A 34 -2.03 -2.97 0.07
N ILE A 35 -0.81 -3.37 0.41
CA ILE A 35 0.30 -2.41 0.55
C ILE A 35 0.63 -1.78 -0.81
N LEU A 36 0.77 -2.61 -1.84
CA LEU A 36 1.02 -2.14 -3.20
C LEU A 36 -0.12 -1.28 -3.72
N PHE A 37 -1.36 -1.69 -3.46
CA PHE A 37 -2.51 -0.91 -3.91
C PHE A 37 -2.46 0.52 -3.39
N LEU A 38 -2.18 0.69 -2.10
CA LEU A 38 -2.13 2.03 -1.50
C LEU A 38 -1.01 2.88 -2.12
N LYS A 39 0.14 2.29 -2.35
CA LYS A 39 1.25 3.02 -2.97
C LYS A 39 0.91 3.42 -4.41
N VAL A 40 0.41 2.50 -5.21
CA VAL A 40 0.01 2.76 -6.60
C VAL A 40 -1.09 3.83 -6.64
N TYR A 41 -2.08 3.70 -5.78
CA TYR A 41 -3.19 4.62 -5.74
C TYR A 41 -2.73 6.05 -5.38
N ASP A 42 -1.84 6.16 -4.39
CA ASP A 42 -1.29 7.46 -4.00
C ASP A 42 -0.51 8.11 -5.13
N ASP A 43 0.29 7.34 -5.86
CA ASP A 43 1.03 7.86 -7.02
C ASP A 43 0.07 8.35 -8.09
N ARG A 44 -1.04 7.65 -8.31
CA ARG A 44 -2.07 8.09 -9.26
C ARG A 44 -2.80 9.34 -8.77
N GLU A 45 -3.10 9.41 -7.49
CA GLU A 45 -3.77 10.58 -6.93
C GLU A 45 -2.93 11.84 -7.06
N GLN A 46 -1.62 11.71 -6.95
CA GLN A 46 -0.72 12.87 -7.15
C GLN A 46 -0.86 13.44 -8.56
N ILE A 47 -1.04 12.58 -9.55
CA ILE A 47 -1.28 13.01 -10.93
C ILE A 47 -2.66 13.69 -11.04
N TRP A 48 -3.70 13.09 -10.47
CA TRP A 48 -5.05 13.65 -10.52
C TRP A 48 -5.14 14.99 -9.81
N GLU A 49 -4.41 15.17 -8.71
CA GLU A 49 -4.36 16.43 -7.99
C GLU A 49 -3.76 17.57 -8.83
N ILE A 50 -2.81 17.24 -9.70
CA ILE A 50 -2.21 18.20 -10.62
C ILE A 50 -3.18 18.53 -11.75
N ASP A 51 -3.87 17.54 -12.29
CA ASP A 51 -4.76 17.69 -13.45
C ASP A 51 -6.12 18.29 -13.10
N GLN A 52 -6.56 18.15 -11.86
CA GLN A 52 -7.88 18.57 -11.40
C GLN A 52 -7.76 19.49 -10.19
N ASP A 53 -8.10 20.76 -10.35
CA ASP A 53 -7.94 21.76 -9.29
C ASP A 53 -8.78 21.48 -8.04
N ASP A 54 -9.92 20.81 -8.21
CA ASP A 54 -10.86 20.53 -7.13
C ASP A 54 -10.94 19.02 -6.79
N TYR A 55 -9.86 18.30 -7.04
CA TYR A 55 -9.84 16.87 -6.78
C TYR A 55 -10.00 16.56 -5.29
N GLU A 56 -10.96 15.70 -4.98
CA GLU A 56 -11.18 15.20 -3.62
C GLU A 56 -10.94 13.69 -3.58
N SER A 57 -10.08 13.26 -2.67
CA SER A 57 -9.79 11.85 -2.50
C SER A 57 -10.88 11.13 -1.70
N ILE A 58 -11.15 9.87 -2.05
CA ILE A 58 -12.01 9.01 -1.24
C ILE A 58 -11.26 8.51 0.00
N ILE A 59 -9.92 8.51 -0.05
CA ILE A 59 -9.11 8.10 1.11
C ILE A 59 -9.11 9.24 2.13
N PRO A 60 -9.47 8.96 3.39
CA PRO A 60 -9.51 9.99 4.42
C PRO A 60 -8.15 10.61 4.68
N GLU A 61 -8.17 11.87 5.11
CA GLU A 61 -6.97 12.59 5.49
C GLU A 61 -6.21 11.82 6.57
N GLY A 62 -4.90 11.77 6.44
CA GLY A 62 -4.03 11.02 7.34
C GLY A 62 -3.78 9.58 6.93
N MET A 63 -4.53 9.08 5.94
CA MET A 63 -4.44 7.68 5.50
C MET A 63 -3.83 7.51 4.11
N HIS A 64 -3.50 8.60 3.44
CA HIS A 64 -2.76 8.51 2.18
C HIS A 64 -1.37 7.95 2.42
N TRP A 65 -0.87 7.16 1.48
CA TRP A 65 0.46 6.56 1.61
C TRP A 65 1.52 7.56 2.04
N ARG A 66 1.53 8.73 1.40
CA ARG A 66 2.52 9.78 1.69
C ARG A 66 2.42 10.36 3.11
N GLU A 67 1.30 10.14 3.79
CA GLU A 67 1.08 10.71 5.12
C GLU A 67 1.57 9.82 6.26
N TRP A 68 1.60 8.51 6.06
CA TRP A 68 2.00 7.60 7.12
C TRP A 68 3.14 6.65 6.73
N ALA A 69 3.28 6.34 5.45
CA ALA A 69 4.22 5.32 4.98
C ALA A 69 5.52 5.90 4.46
N GLU A 70 5.45 7.04 3.76
CA GLU A 70 6.63 7.65 3.17
C GLU A 70 7.60 8.11 4.26
N ASP A 71 8.84 7.63 4.15
CA ASP A 71 9.89 8.01 5.09
C ASP A 71 10.50 9.33 4.67
N ASN A 72 9.96 10.41 5.24
CA ASN A 72 10.48 11.74 4.94
C ASN A 72 11.52 12.16 5.97
N LYS A 73 12.25 13.23 5.66
CA LYS A 73 13.37 13.72 6.48
C LYS A 73 12.96 14.23 7.86
N ASP A 74 11.68 14.41 8.09
CA ASP A 74 11.16 14.92 9.35
C ASP A 74 10.88 13.81 10.37
N GLY A 75 11.09 12.56 9.98
CA GLY A 75 10.88 11.41 10.85
C GLY A 75 9.42 11.18 11.24
N LYS A 76 8.48 11.60 10.40
CA LYS A 76 7.05 11.48 10.68
C LYS A 76 6.45 10.13 10.28
N ALA A 77 7.21 9.30 9.59
CA ALA A 77 6.75 7.98 9.19
C ALA A 77 6.52 7.10 10.42
N LEU A 78 5.40 6.40 10.44
CA LEU A 78 5.08 5.50 11.54
C LEU A 78 5.99 4.27 11.53
N THR A 79 6.39 3.80 12.71
CA THR A 79 7.27 2.66 12.85
C THR A 79 6.82 1.74 13.97
N SER A 80 7.27 0.48 13.92
CA SER A 80 7.12 -0.49 15.00
C SER A 80 5.67 -0.66 15.46
N ASP A 81 5.43 -0.60 16.77
CA ASP A 81 4.09 -0.81 17.32
C ASP A 81 3.08 0.26 16.91
N GLU A 82 3.56 1.48 16.71
CA GLU A 82 2.70 2.56 16.23
C GLU A 82 2.17 2.27 14.84
N LEU A 83 3.02 1.72 13.97
CA LEU A 83 2.62 1.34 12.62
C LEU A 83 1.59 0.21 12.66
N LEU A 84 1.84 -0.83 13.47
CA LEU A 84 0.91 -1.93 13.61
C LEU A 84 -0.45 -1.46 14.12
N ASP A 85 -0.44 -0.61 15.15
CA ASP A 85 -1.67 -0.09 15.72
C ASP A 85 -2.45 0.73 14.69
N PHE A 86 -1.76 1.58 13.96
CA PHE A 86 -2.38 2.39 12.91
C PHE A 86 -3.03 1.51 11.84
N VAL A 87 -2.29 0.53 11.32
CA VAL A 87 -2.79 -0.35 10.26
C VAL A 87 -3.98 -1.18 10.74
N ASN A 88 -3.86 -1.79 11.91
CA ASN A 88 -4.87 -2.73 12.40
C ASN A 88 -6.13 -2.04 12.91
N ASN A 89 -6.00 -0.88 13.54
CA ASN A 89 -7.09 -0.25 14.27
C ASN A 89 -7.65 1.00 13.61
N LYS A 90 -6.94 1.57 12.64
CA LYS A 90 -7.39 2.80 11.96
C LYS A 90 -7.47 2.63 10.45
N LEU A 91 -6.35 2.28 9.81
CA LEU A 91 -6.26 2.26 8.36
C LEU A 91 -7.21 1.25 7.72
N LEU A 92 -7.02 -0.03 8.02
CA LEU A 92 -7.82 -1.08 7.39
C LEU A 92 -9.30 -0.98 7.75
N PRO A 93 -9.68 -0.79 9.02
CA PRO A 93 -11.10 -0.65 9.34
C PRO A 93 -11.76 0.52 8.64
N THR A 94 -11.08 1.66 8.55
CA THR A 94 -11.63 2.85 7.90
C THR A 94 -11.80 2.64 6.40
N LEU A 95 -10.79 2.06 5.73
CA LEU A 95 -10.87 1.84 4.29
C LEU A 95 -11.91 0.78 3.93
N LYS A 96 -12.13 -0.21 4.77
CA LYS A 96 -13.18 -1.20 4.56
C LYS A 96 -14.58 -0.60 4.66
N ASN A 97 -14.75 0.46 5.43
CA ASN A 97 -16.04 1.08 5.70
C ASN A 97 -16.30 2.35 4.90
N ILE A 98 -15.51 2.63 3.88
CA ILE A 98 -15.72 3.76 2.99
C ILE A 98 -17.11 3.64 2.35
N THR A 99 -17.85 4.76 2.33
CA THR A 99 -19.18 4.80 1.72
C THR A 99 -19.05 4.94 0.21
N VAL A 100 -19.62 3.97 -0.51
CA VAL A 100 -19.66 3.97 -1.97
C VAL A 100 -21.12 3.89 -2.41
N THR A 101 -21.51 4.77 -3.34
CA THR A 101 -22.85 4.79 -3.90
C THR A 101 -22.78 4.59 -5.40
N ASN A 102 -23.94 4.53 -6.06
CA ASN A 102 -24.01 4.44 -7.52
C ASN A 102 -23.41 5.68 -8.22
N GLU A 103 -23.32 6.79 -7.50
CA GLU A 103 -22.77 8.03 -8.02
C GLU A 103 -21.26 8.15 -7.84
N THR A 104 -20.66 7.26 -7.04
CA THR A 104 -19.23 7.27 -6.81
C THR A 104 -18.49 6.85 -8.08
N PRO A 105 -17.54 7.67 -8.58
CA PRO A 105 -16.74 7.29 -9.74
C PRO A 105 -16.02 5.96 -9.53
N ILE A 106 -15.89 5.17 -10.59
CA ILE A 106 -15.23 3.87 -10.53
C ILE A 106 -13.80 4.00 -9.99
N SER A 107 -13.09 5.06 -10.39
CA SER A 107 -11.73 5.31 -9.92
C SER A 107 -11.63 5.46 -8.41
N LYS A 108 -12.72 5.83 -7.74
CA LYS A 108 -12.76 5.93 -6.28
C LYS A 108 -13.39 4.69 -5.64
N ALA A 109 -14.39 4.13 -6.29
CA ALA A 109 -15.09 2.94 -5.76
C ALA A 109 -14.17 1.72 -5.63
N ILE A 110 -13.15 1.60 -6.48
CA ILE A 110 -12.22 0.47 -6.43
C ILE A 110 -11.44 0.40 -5.12
N VAL A 111 -11.31 1.52 -4.41
CA VAL A 111 -10.61 1.53 -3.10
C VAL A 111 -11.34 0.63 -2.12
N LYS A 112 -12.67 0.75 -2.04
CA LYS A 112 -13.45 -0.11 -1.16
C LYS A 112 -13.31 -1.59 -1.51
N ASP A 113 -13.40 -1.91 -2.81
CA ASP A 113 -13.26 -3.29 -3.27
C ASP A 113 -11.87 -3.86 -2.95
N ALA A 114 -10.84 -3.04 -3.05
CA ALA A 114 -9.48 -3.48 -2.76
C ALA A 114 -9.28 -3.84 -1.28
N PHE A 115 -10.05 -3.23 -0.38
CA PHE A 115 -9.87 -3.41 1.06
C PHE A 115 -10.93 -4.26 1.73
N ILE A 116 -11.99 -4.66 1.04
CA ILE A 116 -13.09 -5.39 1.66
C ILE A 116 -12.61 -6.68 2.33
N ASP A 117 -11.66 -7.38 1.70
CA ASP A 117 -11.10 -8.62 2.23
C ASP A 117 -9.64 -8.47 2.69
N ALA A 118 -9.13 -7.24 2.76
CA ALA A 118 -7.75 -7.02 3.14
C ALA A 118 -7.53 -7.29 4.62
N ASN A 119 -6.41 -7.94 4.94
CA ASN A 119 -6.01 -8.21 6.31
C ASN A 119 -4.53 -7.95 6.46
N ASN A 120 -4.14 -7.48 7.63
CA ASN A 120 -2.73 -7.40 7.97
C ASN A 120 -2.34 -8.68 8.72
N TYR A 121 -1.55 -9.51 8.07
CA TYR A 121 -1.07 -10.77 8.66
C TYR A 121 0.19 -10.57 9.48
N MET A 122 0.93 -9.49 9.23
CA MET A 122 2.20 -9.25 9.91
C MET A 122 1.99 -8.83 11.36
N LYS A 123 2.77 -9.43 12.25
CA LYS A 123 2.70 -9.16 13.68
C LYS A 123 3.89 -8.37 14.21
N ASN A 124 4.93 -8.23 13.41
CA ASN A 124 6.13 -7.48 13.79
C ASN A 124 6.14 -6.12 13.08
N GLY A 125 6.00 -5.05 13.84
CA GLY A 125 5.94 -3.70 13.29
C GLY A 125 7.24 -3.25 12.63
N VAL A 126 8.39 -3.72 13.12
CA VAL A 126 9.69 -3.42 12.50
C VAL A 126 9.76 -4.03 11.11
N LEU A 127 9.35 -5.30 10.98
CA LEU A 127 9.35 -5.97 9.69
C LEU A 127 8.32 -5.37 8.73
N LEU A 128 7.15 -4.98 9.24
CA LEU A 128 6.15 -4.31 8.42
C LEU A 128 6.71 -2.98 7.87
N ARG A 129 7.42 -2.22 8.72
CA ARG A 129 8.06 -0.97 8.26
C ARG A 129 9.08 -1.24 7.15
N GLN A 130 9.83 -2.33 7.27
CA GLN A 130 10.79 -2.71 6.23
C GLN A 130 10.10 -3.02 4.90
N VAL A 131 8.97 -3.73 4.92
CA VAL A 131 8.21 -4.00 3.70
C VAL A 131 7.69 -2.70 3.09
N VAL A 132 7.12 -1.83 3.92
CA VAL A 132 6.63 -0.52 3.47
C VAL A 132 7.76 0.29 2.83
N ASN A 133 8.95 0.28 3.42
CA ASN A 133 10.09 1.02 2.86
C ASN A 133 10.50 0.49 1.48
N VAL A 134 10.50 -0.83 1.30
CA VAL A 134 10.83 -1.42 0.00
C VAL A 134 9.81 -1.00 -1.07
N VAL A 135 8.53 -1.03 -0.72
CA VAL A 135 7.46 -0.61 -1.63
C VAL A 135 7.57 0.89 -1.94
N ASP A 136 7.90 1.70 -0.92
CA ASP A 136 8.00 3.14 -1.10
C ASP A 136 9.12 3.57 -2.07
N GLU A 137 10.14 2.74 -2.21
CA GLU A 137 11.25 3.02 -3.15
C GLU A 137 10.81 3.02 -4.62
N VAL A 138 9.68 2.42 -4.93
CA VAL A 138 9.21 2.26 -6.32
C VAL A 138 8.39 3.47 -6.72
N ASP A 139 8.64 4.00 -7.92
CA ASP A 139 7.86 5.10 -8.50
C ASP A 139 6.91 4.53 -9.57
N PHE A 140 5.65 4.39 -9.20
CA PHE A 140 4.62 3.84 -10.10
C PHE A 140 4.13 4.86 -11.13
N THR A 141 4.59 6.11 -11.07
CA THR A 141 4.35 7.07 -12.15
C THR A 141 5.33 6.84 -13.30
N ASP A 142 6.46 6.19 -13.04
CA ASP A 142 7.43 5.84 -14.07
C ASP A 142 6.91 4.66 -14.89
N PRO A 143 6.82 4.77 -16.24
CA PRO A 143 6.33 3.67 -17.07
C PRO A 143 7.10 2.37 -16.89
N LYS A 144 8.41 2.43 -16.61
CA LYS A 144 9.21 1.24 -16.37
C LYS A 144 8.73 0.48 -15.15
N ASP A 145 8.51 1.20 -14.05
CA ASP A 145 8.11 0.59 -12.80
C ASP A 145 6.70 0.03 -12.88
N ARG A 146 5.78 0.75 -13.54
CA ARG A 146 4.43 0.23 -13.77
C ARG A 146 4.43 -1.06 -14.56
N HIS A 147 5.29 -1.15 -15.58
CA HIS A 147 5.38 -2.35 -16.40
C HIS A 147 5.86 -3.55 -15.57
N LEU A 148 6.83 -3.34 -14.69
CA LEU A 148 7.32 -4.38 -13.80
C LEU A 148 6.22 -4.95 -12.91
N PHE A 149 5.33 -4.09 -12.43
CA PHE A 149 4.28 -4.52 -11.52
C PHE A 149 3.05 -5.09 -12.20
N GLY A 150 2.86 -4.80 -13.47
CA GLY A 150 1.83 -5.48 -14.27
C GLY A 150 2.02 -6.98 -14.25
N ASP A 151 3.27 -7.43 -14.34
CA ASP A 151 3.60 -8.86 -14.32
C ASP A 151 3.32 -9.51 -12.96
N ILE A 152 3.37 -8.76 -11.88
CA ILE A 152 3.13 -9.28 -10.54
C ILE A 152 1.63 -9.41 -10.25
N TYR A 153 0.83 -8.47 -10.75
CA TYR A 153 -0.61 -8.44 -10.51
C TYR A 153 -1.40 -9.40 -11.39
N GLU A 154 -0.82 -9.81 -12.47
CA GLU A 154 -1.43 -10.75 -13.39
C GLU A 154 -0.81 -12.14 -13.25
#